data_4b0fbc841c2a900b26d31b3708b9900c
#
_entry.id   4b0fbc841c2a900b26d31b3708b9900c
#
_cell.length_a   1.000
_cell.length_b   1.000
_cell.length_c   1.000
_cell.angle_alpha   90.00
_cell.angle_beta   90.00
_cell.angle_gamma   90.00
#
_symmetry.space_group_name_H-M   'P 1'
#
loop_
_entity.id
_entity.type
_entity.pdbx_description
1 polymer ?
#
loop_
_entity_poly.entity_id
_entity_poly.type
_entity_poly.pdbx_seq_one_letter_code
_entity_poly.pdbx_strand_id
1 'polypeptide(L)'
;LLHDIGHYPFSHTLEELMPFFVLHEERARQIILDPSRSINRVLRNEFDLDPVSVANVIDYRNKSVDIPRRHLLLANILSGTLDPDKIDYLLRDSLFCGVPFGESVNRDRLITSIKYDPSGKRLAITSKGVSAVEALVFTNYQMYRNVYWHHTVRSATAMFKRAVQDVLSHSSCQLRLDDFHGISESELILMLREEQRRLGLEGAALLLEGTVSRRLHKLGSFISPGERKRELLQFFYDLY
;
A
#
# COMPACT_ATOMS: atom_id res chain seq x y z
N LEU A 1 -8.67 -6.21 10.98
CA LEU A 1 -7.93 -5.31 11.90
C LEU A 1 -6.41 -5.48 11.83
N LEU A 2 -5.90 -6.69 11.55
CA LEU A 2 -4.46 -6.97 11.58
C LEU A 2 -3.79 -7.03 10.21
N HIS A 3 -4.52 -6.92 9.11
CA HIS A 3 -3.95 -7.09 7.77
C HIS A 3 -2.91 -6.00 7.43
N ASP A 4 -3.07 -4.80 8.00
CA ASP A 4 -2.17 -3.67 7.78
C ASP A 4 -1.04 -3.54 8.82
N ILE A 5 -0.94 -4.48 9.78
CA ILE A 5 0.08 -4.40 10.84
C ILE A 5 1.52 -4.44 10.30
N GLY A 6 1.69 -4.93 9.09
CA GLY A 6 2.97 -5.00 8.40
C GLY A 6 3.37 -3.74 7.63
N HIS A 7 2.49 -2.74 7.51
CA HIS A 7 2.80 -1.52 6.77
C HIS A 7 3.93 -0.71 7.39
N TYR A 8 4.75 -0.17 6.52
CA TYR A 8 5.77 0.84 6.84
C TYR A 8 5.15 2.23 6.77
N PRO A 9 5.80 3.27 7.33
CA PRO A 9 5.42 4.65 7.03
C PRO A 9 5.40 4.90 5.51
N PHE A 10 4.45 5.69 5.03
CA PHE A 10 4.16 5.86 3.59
C PHE A 10 3.73 4.57 2.87
N SER A 11 3.36 3.53 3.60
CA SER A 11 2.72 2.29 3.13
C SER A 11 3.36 1.72 1.86
N HIS A 12 2.59 1.51 0.80
CA HIS A 12 3.04 0.91 -0.45
C HIS A 12 4.21 1.63 -1.14
N THR A 13 4.48 2.90 -0.81
CA THR A 13 5.58 3.65 -1.42
C THR A 13 6.93 3.02 -1.11
N LEU A 14 7.15 2.53 0.12
CA LEU A 14 8.39 1.85 0.48
C LEU A 14 8.45 0.41 -0.04
N GLU A 15 7.34 -0.28 -0.09
CA GLU A 15 7.27 -1.66 -0.62
C GLU A 15 7.72 -1.78 -2.08
N GLU A 16 7.55 -0.71 -2.86
CA GLU A 16 8.05 -0.66 -4.24
C GLU A 16 9.59 -0.61 -4.33
N LEU A 17 10.32 -0.44 -3.22
CA LEU A 17 11.79 -0.40 -3.17
C LEU A 17 12.40 -1.79 -2.89
N MET A 18 12.05 -2.78 -3.69
CA MET A 18 12.71 -4.10 -3.64
C MET A 18 14.21 -3.98 -4.01
N PRO A 19 15.12 -4.70 -3.34
CA PRO A 19 14.88 -5.72 -2.30
C PRO A 19 14.95 -5.21 -0.86
N PHE A 20 14.97 -3.89 -0.61
CA PHE A 20 15.14 -3.33 0.73
C PHE A 20 13.92 -3.60 1.63
N PHE A 21 12.73 -3.68 1.05
CA PHE A 21 11.49 -3.90 1.78
C PHE A 21 10.77 -5.15 1.29
N VAL A 22 10.07 -5.81 2.20
CA VAL A 22 9.15 -6.91 1.88
C VAL A 22 7.71 -6.40 1.84
N LEU A 23 6.80 -7.14 1.22
CA LEU A 23 5.38 -6.79 1.19
C LEU A 23 4.79 -6.77 2.61
N HIS A 24 3.83 -5.88 2.83
CA HIS A 24 3.21 -5.73 4.16
C HIS A 24 2.52 -7.01 4.64
N GLU A 25 1.95 -7.83 3.76
CA GLU A 25 1.36 -9.12 4.14
C GLU A 25 2.43 -10.09 4.66
N GLU A 26 3.59 -10.16 4.02
CA GLU A 26 4.71 -10.97 4.48
C GLU A 26 5.25 -10.44 5.81
N ARG A 27 5.38 -9.12 5.95
CA ARG A 27 5.79 -8.47 7.20
C ARG A 27 4.77 -8.70 8.31
N ALA A 28 3.46 -8.57 8.03
CA ALA A 28 2.40 -8.89 8.98
C ALA A 28 2.50 -10.33 9.47
N ARG A 29 2.78 -11.27 8.58
CA ARG A 29 3.03 -12.67 8.93
C ARG A 29 4.19 -12.82 9.92
N GLN A 30 5.33 -12.18 9.66
CA GLN A 30 6.49 -12.21 10.56
C GLN A 30 6.13 -11.67 11.96
N ILE A 31 5.43 -10.54 12.02
CA ILE A 31 5.00 -9.89 13.27
C ILE A 31 4.01 -10.76 14.06
N ILE A 32 3.02 -11.33 13.38
CA ILE A 32 1.97 -12.15 14.00
C ILE A 32 2.53 -13.47 14.53
N LEU A 33 3.48 -14.06 13.82
CA LEU A 33 4.06 -15.35 14.20
C LEU A 33 5.15 -15.25 15.28
N ASP A 34 5.73 -14.07 15.50
CA ASP A 34 6.77 -13.86 16.49
C ASP A 34 6.21 -13.98 17.94
N PRO A 35 6.58 -15.02 18.70
CA PRO A 35 6.04 -15.26 20.04
C PRO A 35 6.49 -14.21 21.06
N SER A 36 7.54 -13.43 20.76
CA SER A 36 8.00 -12.33 21.62
C SER A 36 7.07 -11.13 21.56
N ARG A 37 6.32 -10.97 20.47
CA ARG A 37 5.39 -9.86 20.24
C ARG A 37 4.10 -10.00 21.05
N SER A 38 3.59 -8.90 21.56
CA SER A 38 2.34 -8.87 22.32
C SER A 38 1.15 -9.40 21.52
N ILE A 39 1.09 -9.10 20.21
CA ILE A 39 0.00 -9.54 19.34
C ILE A 39 -0.13 -11.07 19.29
N ASN A 40 0.97 -11.82 19.23
CA ASN A 40 0.94 -13.28 19.23
C ASN A 40 0.31 -13.80 20.53
N ARG A 41 0.69 -13.22 21.67
CA ARG A 41 0.16 -13.60 22.99
C ARG A 41 -1.32 -13.25 23.14
N VAL A 42 -1.72 -12.07 22.70
CA VAL A 42 -3.12 -11.61 22.72
C VAL A 42 -4.00 -12.54 21.87
N LEU A 43 -3.58 -12.88 20.66
CA LEU A 43 -4.33 -13.81 19.81
C LEU A 43 -4.58 -15.14 20.50
N ARG A 44 -3.54 -15.72 21.14
CA ARG A 44 -3.67 -17.03 21.82
C ARG A 44 -4.46 -16.95 23.12
N ASN A 45 -4.14 -15.98 23.97
CA ASN A 45 -4.58 -15.99 25.36
C ASN A 45 -5.93 -15.29 25.57
N GLU A 46 -6.25 -14.28 24.76
CA GLU A 46 -7.47 -13.49 24.93
C GLU A 46 -8.54 -13.85 23.89
N PHE A 47 -8.14 -14.24 22.67
CA PHE A 47 -9.08 -14.53 21.60
C PHE A 47 -9.16 -16.03 21.24
N ASP A 48 -8.34 -16.89 21.83
CA ASP A 48 -8.24 -18.34 21.50
C ASP A 48 -8.07 -18.56 20.00
N LEU A 49 -7.26 -17.71 19.35
CA LEU A 49 -6.97 -17.79 17.93
C LEU A 49 -5.53 -18.29 17.70
N ASP A 50 -5.40 -19.23 16.77
CA ASP A 50 -4.08 -19.65 16.31
C ASP A 50 -3.44 -18.58 15.42
N PRO A 51 -2.28 -17.99 15.80
CA PRO A 51 -1.58 -16.98 15.01
C PRO A 51 -1.23 -17.45 13.59
N VAL A 52 -0.97 -18.75 13.39
CA VAL A 52 -0.68 -19.28 12.05
C VAL A 52 -1.91 -19.17 11.16
N SER A 53 -3.07 -19.52 11.67
CA SER A 53 -4.34 -19.39 10.93
C SER A 53 -4.64 -17.94 10.55
N VAL A 54 -4.39 -16.98 11.47
CA VAL A 54 -4.59 -15.55 11.21
C VAL A 54 -3.61 -15.05 10.14
N ALA A 55 -2.32 -15.38 10.29
CA ALA A 55 -1.28 -14.99 9.33
C ALA A 55 -1.56 -15.57 7.93
N ASN A 56 -2.04 -16.81 7.84
CA ASN A 56 -2.38 -17.45 6.57
C ASN A 56 -3.57 -16.77 5.87
N VAL A 57 -4.54 -16.28 6.61
CA VAL A 57 -5.67 -15.51 6.03
C VAL A 57 -5.21 -14.17 5.48
N ILE A 58 -4.27 -13.49 6.14
CA ILE A 58 -3.74 -12.20 5.71
C ILE A 58 -2.86 -12.38 4.46
N ASP A 59 -1.95 -13.32 4.49
CA ASP A 59 -0.99 -13.60 3.41
C ASP A 59 -1.52 -14.69 2.43
N TYR A 60 -2.84 -14.71 2.19
CA TYR A 60 -3.47 -15.79 1.42
C TYR A 60 -3.06 -15.82 -0.07
N ARG A 61 -2.54 -14.72 -0.60
CA ARG A 61 -2.06 -14.62 -1.98
C ARG A 61 -0.71 -15.31 -2.18
N ASN A 62 0.00 -15.58 -1.09
CA ASN A 62 1.24 -16.32 -1.10
C ASN A 62 0.95 -17.80 -1.42
N LYS A 63 1.41 -18.27 -2.58
CA LYS A 63 1.18 -19.64 -3.07
C LYS A 63 1.75 -20.73 -2.15
N SER A 64 2.66 -20.36 -1.25
CA SER A 64 3.25 -21.28 -0.27
C SER A 64 2.38 -21.46 0.98
N VAL A 65 1.28 -20.72 1.09
CA VAL A 65 0.39 -20.73 2.25
C VAL A 65 -0.82 -21.60 1.95
N ASP A 66 -1.03 -22.65 2.74
CA ASP A 66 -2.26 -23.45 2.69
C ASP A 66 -3.31 -22.85 3.61
N ILE A 67 -4.48 -22.56 3.02
CA ILE A 67 -5.61 -21.99 3.75
C ILE A 67 -6.75 -22.98 3.78
N PRO A 68 -7.21 -23.40 4.98
CA PRO A 68 -8.40 -24.23 5.10
C PRO A 68 -9.60 -23.59 4.40
N ARG A 69 -10.41 -24.39 3.71
CA ARG A 69 -11.58 -23.94 2.96
C ARG A 69 -12.52 -23.03 3.77
N ARG A 70 -12.64 -23.26 5.08
CA ARG A 70 -13.45 -22.45 6.00
C ARG A 70 -12.94 -20.99 6.13
N HIS A 71 -11.64 -20.74 5.90
CA HIS A 71 -11.02 -19.42 5.99
C HIS A 71 -10.97 -18.68 4.64
N LEU A 72 -11.25 -19.34 3.51
CA LEU A 72 -11.24 -18.71 2.20
C LEU A 72 -12.23 -17.54 2.09
N LEU A 73 -13.39 -17.66 2.76
CA LEU A 73 -14.35 -16.55 2.79
C LEU A 73 -13.76 -15.30 3.46
N LEU A 74 -13.06 -15.48 4.58
CA LEU A 74 -12.39 -14.38 5.29
C LEU A 74 -11.29 -13.75 4.44
N ALA A 75 -10.48 -14.56 3.77
CA ALA A 75 -9.46 -14.07 2.84
C ALA A 75 -10.07 -13.29 1.68
N ASN A 76 -11.20 -13.74 1.11
CA ASN A 76 -11.92 -13.05 0.06
C ASN A 76 -12.55 -11.73 0.51
N ILE A 77 -12.94 -11.62 1.79
CA ILE A 77 -13.42 -10.36 2.36
C ILE A 77 -12.26 -9.36 2.46
N LEU A 78 -11.09 -9.82 2.93
CA LEU A 78 -9.93 -8.93 3.17
C LEU A 78 -9.28 -8.43 1.87
N SER A 79 -9.26 -9.24 0.82
CA SER A 79 -8.48 -8.93 -0.38
C SER A 79 -9.27 -9.17 -1.67
N GLY A 80 -10.58 -9.13 -1.58
CA GLY A 80 -11.49 -9.25 -2.71
C GLY A 80 -11.62 -7.96 -3.53
N THR A 81 -12.44 -8.03 -4.58
CA THR A 81 -12.76 -6.85 -5.41
C THR A 81 -13.55 -5.79 -4.63
N LEU A 82 -14.34 -6.22 -3.65
CA LEU A 82 -15.17 -5.40 -2.77
C LEU A 82 -14.69 -5.53 -1.34
N ASP A 83 -13.39 -5.30 -1.13
CA ASP A 83 -12.85 -5.28 0.22
C ASP A 83 -13.33 -4.04 1.00
N PRO A 84 -13.45 -4.16 2.34
CA PRO A 84 -13.91 -3.08 3.19
C PRO A 84 -13.03 -1.84 3.10
N ASP A 85 -11.72 -2.01 2.91
CA ASP A 85 -10.77 -0.90 2.83
C ASP A 85 -11.01 -0.06 1.60
N LYS A 86 -11.26 -0.70 0.45
CA LYS A 86 -11.56 0.00 -0.78
C LYS A 86 -12.84 0.84 -0.66
N ILE A 87 -13.84 0.31 0.00
CA ILE A 87 -15.09 1.03 0.26
C ILE A 87 -14.82 2.22 1.19
N ASP A 88 -13.98 2.06 2.22
CA ASP A 88 -13.64 3.13 3.16
C ASP A 88 -12.74 4.18 2.52
N TYR A 89 -11.56 3.79 2.00
CA TYR A 89 -10.58 4.78 1.57
C TYR A 89 -11.05 5.61 0.37
N LEU A 90 -11.79 5.03 -0.59
CA LEU A 90 -12.29 5.79 -1.72
C LEU A 90 -13.24 6.92 -1.29
N LEU A 91 -14.11 6.66 -0.32
CA LEU A 91 -15.01 7.66 0.23
C LEU A 91 -14.27 8.70 1.05
N ARG A 92 -13.41 8.24 1.95
CA ARG A 92 -12.64 9.08 2.86
C ARG A 92 -11.65 9.96 2.10
N ASP A 93 -10.87 9.39 1.19
CA ASP A 93 -9.90 10.14 0.40
C ASP A 93 -10.57 11.14 -0.53
N SER A 94 -11.72 10.79 -1.13
CA SER A 94 -12.52 11.73 -1.90
C SER A 94 -12.91 12.94 -1.07
N LEU A 95 -13.38 12.73 0.15
CA LEU A 95 -13.74 13.81 1.07
C LEU A 95 -12.53 14.68 1.45
N PHE A 96 -11.43 14.08 1.88
CA PHE A 96 -10.24 14.82 2.33
C PHE A 96 -9.45 15.48 1.20
N CYS A 97 -9.51 14.93 -0.02
CA CYS A 97 -8.94 15.56 -1.21
C CYS A 97 -9.85 16.65 -1.81
N GLY A 98 -11.07 16.82 -1.30
CA GLY A 98 -12.01 17.82 -1.79
C GLY A 98 -12.52 17.54 -3.22
N VAL A 99 -12.61 16.26 -3.60
CA VAL A 99 -13.13 15.86 -4.93
C VAL A 99 -14.45 15.13 -4.79
N PRO A 100 -15.39 15.26 -5.76
CA PRO A 100 -16.77 14.77 -5.60
C PRO A 100 -16.94 13.28 -5.94
N PHE A 101 -15.87 12.56 -6.24
CA PHE A 101 -15.97 11.22 -6.84
C PHE A 101 -16.59 10.18 -5.90
N GLY A 102 -16.37 10.28 -4.59
CA GLY A 102 -16.93 9.37 -3.60
C GLY A 102 -18.41 9.56 -3.32
N GLU A 103 -18.99 10.71 -3.63
CA GLU A 103 -20.40 11.04 -3.33
C GLU A 103 -21.40 10.16 -4.10
N SER A 104 -20.99 9.63 -5.25
CA SER A 104 -21.82 8.76 -6.07
C SER A 104 -22.01 7.34 -5.52
N VAL A 105 -21.19 6.94 -4.53
CA VAL A 105 -21.20 5.58 -3.97
C VAL A 105 -22.22 5.45 -2.86
N ASN A 106 -23.31 4.73 -3.11
CA ASN A 106 -24.27 4.39 -2.06
C ASN A 106 -23.74 3.19 -1.24
N ARG A 107 -22.97 3.49 -0.19
CA ARG A 107 -22.34 2.52 0.69
C ARG A 107 -23.32 1.53 1.32
N ASP A 108 -24.46 2.04 1.84
CA ASP A 108 -25.43 1.20 2.54
C ASP A 108 -26.09 0.20 1.59
N ARG A 109 -26.42 0.67 0.37
CA ARG A 109 -26.94 -0.21 -0.68
C ARG A 109 -25.91 -1.25 -1.10
N LEU A 110 -24.64 -0.88 -1.21
CA LEU A 110 -23.55 -1.80 -1.53
C LEU A 110 -23.44 -2.89 -0.47
N ILE A 111 -23.30 -2.53 0.81
CA ILE A 111 -23.13 -3.46 1.93
C ILE A 111 -24.33 -4.40 2.06
N THR A 112 -25.55 -3.87 2.00
CA THR A 112 -26.78 -4.69 2.13
C THR A 112 -27.00 -5.64 0.94
N SER A 113 -26.37 -5.37 -0.19
CA SER A 113 -26.45 -6.18 -1.41
C SER A 113 -25.45 -7.34 -1.44
N ILE A 114 -24.42 -7.32 -0.57
CA ILE A 114 -23.45 -8.41 -0.47
C ILE A 114 -24.12 -9.63 0.17
N LYS A 115 -23.99 -10.78 -0.48
CA LYS A 115 -24.51 -12.06 0.00
C LYS A 115 -23.42 -13.13 -0.14
N TYR A 116 -23.53 -14.15 0.70
CA TYR A 116 -22.74 -15.35 0.53
C TYR A 116 -23.43 -16.29 -0.47
N ASP A 117 -22.70 -16.72 -1.49
CA ASP A 117 -23.10 -17.75 -2.43
C ASP A 117 -22.56 -19.11 -1.97
N PRO A 118 -23.41 -20.01 -1.42
CA PRO A 118 -22.96 -21.32 -0.94
C PRO A 118 -22.46 -22.22 -2.07
N SER A 119 -22.99 -22.06 -3.27
CA SER A 119 -22.63 -22.87 -4.44
C SER A 119 -21.22 -22.57 -4.93
N GLY A 120 -20.88 -21.28 -5.04
CA GLY A 120 -19.55 -20.79 -5.42
C GLY A 120 -18.60 -20.58 -4.24
N LYS A 121 -19.07 -20.73 -2.99
CA LYS A 121 -18.28 -20.46 -1.76
C LYS A 121 -17.56 -19.12 -1.78
N ARG A 122 -18.27 -18.09 -2.26
CA ARG A 122 -17.74 -16.75 -2.49
C ARG A 122 -18.75 -15.68 -2.13
N LEU A 123 -18.29 -14.43 -2.06
CA LEU A 123 -19.17 -13.29 -2.00
C LEU A 123 -19.83 -13.06 -3.36
N ALA A 124 -21.09 -12.71 -3.34
CA ALA A 124 -21.89 -12.36 -4.50
C ALA A 124 -22.65 -11.07 -4.25
N ILE A 125 -23.04 -10.40 -5.32
CA ILE A 125 -23.86 -9.18 -5.27
C ILE A 125 -25.23 -9.51 -5.84
N THR A 126 -26.28 -9.13 -5.14
CA THR A 126 -27.64 -9.22 -5.68
C THR A 126 -27.83 -8.23 -6.83
N SER A 127 -28.77 -8.50 -7.74
CA SER A 127 -29.07 -7.61 -8.86
C SER A 127 -29.37 -6.17 -8.43
N LYS A 128 -29.93 -5.98 -7.25
CA LYS A 128 -30.21 -4.64 -6.67
C LYS A 128 -28.95 -3.87 -6.31
N GLY A 129 -27.81 -4.52 -6.13
CA GLY A 129 -26.53 -3.90 -5.77
C GLY A 129 -25.63 -3.57 -6.94
N VAL A 130 -25.93 -4.02 -8.16
CA VAL A 130 -25.06 -3.87 -9.33
C VAL A 130 -24.69 -2.41 -9.57
N SER A 131 -25.66 -1.49 -9.56
CA SER A 131 -25.39 -0.06 -9.76
C SER A 131 -24.47 0.55 -8.69
N ALA A 132 -24.54 0.07 -7.43
CA ALA A 132 -23.65 0.54 -6.38
C ALA A 132 -22.21 0.02 -6.56
N VAL A 133 -22.06 -1.21 -7.09
CA VAL A 133 -20.74 -1.74 -7.47
C VAL A 133 -20.15 -0.98 -8.65
N GLU A 134 -20.94 -0.71 -9.68
CA GLU A 134 -20.50 0.08 -10.84
C GLU A 134 -20.03 1.48 -10.40
N ALA A 135 -20.78 2.14 -9.51
CA ALA A 135 -20.40 3.43 -8.95
C ALA A 135 -19.07 3.33 -8.20
N LEU A 136 -18.87 2.30 -7.37
CA LEU A 136 -17.61 2.08 -6.64
C LEU A 136 -16.42 1.88 -7.59
N VAL A 137 -16.58 1.05 -8.62
CA VAL A 137 -15.52 0.78 -9.62
C VAL A 137 -15.18 2.06 -10.39
N PHE A 138 -16.20 2.83 -10.77
CA PHE A 138 -15.99 4.10 -11.46
C PHE A 138 -15.32 5.15 -10.57
N THR A 139 -15.71 5.24 -9.31
CA THR A 139 -15.04 6.08 -8.31
C THR A 139 -13.58 5.70 -8.16
N ASN A 140 -13.27 4.40 -8.06
CA ASN A 140 -11.90 3.92 -7.99
C ASN A 140 -11.08 4.38 -9.21
N TYR A 141 -11.63 4.22 -10.42
CA TYR A 141 -10.99 4.71 -11.63
C TYR A 141 -10.72 6.23 -11.59
N GLN A 142 -11.71 7.03 -11.17
CA GLN A 142 -11.59 8.48 -11.09
C GLN A 142 -10.54 8.90 -10.05
N MET A 143 -10.52 8.26 -8.88
CA MET A 143 -9.54 8.52 -7.82
C MET A 143 -8.13 8.18 -8.27
N TYR A 144 -7.93 7.02 -8.91
CA TYR A 144 -6.63 6.69 -9.48
C TYR A 144 -6.16 7.72 -10.50
N ARG A 145 -7.02 8.07 -11.45
CA ARG A 145 -6.66 9.00 -12.53
C ARG A 145 -6.37 10.42 -12.05
N ASN A 146 -7.15 10.94 -11.11
CA ASN A 146 -7.15 12.36 -10.78
C ASN A 146 -6.45 12.68 -9.44
N VAL A 147 -6.31 11.69 -8.54
CA VAL A 147 -5.73 11.85 -7.21
C VAL A 147 -4.46 11.03 -7.07
N TYR A 148 -4.55 9.69 -7.04
CA TYR A 148 -3.40 8.86 -6.71
C TYR A 148 -2.30 8.88 -7.77
N TRP A 149 -2.66 8.94 -9.06
CA TRP A 149 -1.71 8.99 -10.17
C TRP A 149 -1.53 10.40 -10.74
N HIS A 150 -2.00 11.41 -10.01
CA HIS A 150 -1.74 12.79 -10.42
C HIS A 150 -0.22 13.04 -10.47
N HIS A 151 0.23 13.77 -11.50
CA HIS A 151 1.66 13.97 -11.75
C HIS A 151 2.41 14.54 -10.54
N THR A 152 1.80 15.43 -9.76
CA THR A 152 2.38 16.00 -8.54
C THR A 152 2.62 14.93 -7.48
N VAL A 153 1.64 14.03 -7.27
CA VAL A 153 1.76 12.91 -6.32
C VAL A 153 2.87 11.97 -6.78
N ARG A 154 2.89 11.62 -8.08
CA ARG A 154 3.93 10.74 -8.65
C ARG A 154 5.32 11.36 -8.55
N SER A 155 5.45 12.69 -8.76
CA SER A 155 6.72 13.39 -8.59
C SER A 155 7.22 13.32 -7.14
N ALA A 156 6.34 13.62 -6.16
CA ALA A 156 6.69 13.52 -4.75
C ALA A 156 7.11 12.10 -4.36
N THR A 157 6.33 11.10 -4.78
CA THR A 157 6.63 9.68 -4.54
C THR A 157 7.98 9.28 -5.14
N ALA A 158 8.27 9.67 -6.39
CA ALA A 158 9.52 9.34 -7.05
C ALA A 158 10.74 9.98 -6.35
N MET A 159 10.63 11.27 -5.97
CA MET A 159 11.68 11.96 -5.24
C MET A 159 11.95 11.32 -3.89
N PHE A 160 10.89 10.99 -3.14
CA PHE A 160 11.02 10.32 -1.85
C PHE A 160 11.65 8.93 -1.99
N LYS A 161 11.15 8.11 -2.90
CA LYS A 161 11.70 6.77 -3.17
C LYS A 161 13.17 6.84 -3.55
N ARG A 162 13.56 7.78 -4.41
CA ARG A 162 14.95 7.95 -4.80
C ARG A 162 15.83 8.34 -3.61
N ALA A 163 15.38 9.26 -2.76
CA ALA A 163 16.12 9.64 -1.56
C ALA A 163 16.33 8.45 -0.60
N VAL A 164 15.28 7.64 -0.37
CA VAL A 164 15.37 6.43 0.43
C VAL A 164 16.33 5.41 -0.19
N GLN A 165 16.20 5.18 -1.50
CA GLN A 165 17.07 4.26 -2.23
C GLN A 165 18.55 4.67 -2.15
N ASP A 166 18.87 5.95 -2.33
CA ASP A 166 20.25 6.46 -2.25
C ASP A 166 20.84 6.23 -0.85
N VAL A 167 20.05 6.44 0.21
CA VAL A 167 20.46 6.18 1.59
C VAL A 167 20.69 4.68 1.82
N LEU A 168 19.71 3.84 1.48
CA LEU A 168 19.79 2.39 1.76
C LEU A 168 20.80 1.66 0.89
N SER A 169 21.09 2.13 -0.32
CA SER A 169 22.11 1.54 -1.20
C SER A 169 23.54 1.89 -0.79
N HIS A 170 23.73 2.84 0.11
CA HIS A 170 25.08 3.23 0.52
C HIS A 170 25.73 2.15 1.39
N SER A 171 26.96 1.76 1.08
CA SER A 171 27.67 0.66 1.75
C SER A 171 27.86 0.84 3.27
N SER A 172 27.84 2.09 3.75
CA SER A 172 27.96 2.43 5.17
C SER A 172 26.61 2.74 5.82
N CYS A 173 25.48 2.46 5.16
CA CYS A 173 24.15 2.64 5.76
C CYS A 173 23.97 1.73 6.96
N GLN A 174 23.47 2.28 8.08
CA GLN A 174 23.25 1.56 9.32
C GLN A 174 21.79 1.19 9.55
N LEU A 175 20.86 1.73 8.74
CA LEU A 175 19.44 1.45 8.87
C LEU A 175 19.12 0.00 8.46
N ARG A 176 18.27 -0.62 9.26
CA ARG A 176 17.77 -1.99 9.05
C ARG A 176 16.26 -1.97 8.84
N LEU A 177 15.73 -3.01 8.22
CA LEU A 177 14.30 -3.15 7.94
C LEU A 177 13.43 -2.95 9.20
N ASP A 178 13.89 -3.43 10.35
CA ASP A 178 13.15 -3.31 11.61
C ASP A 178 13.03 -1.86 12.11
N ASP A 179 13.97 -0.97 11.75
CA ASP A 179 13.93 0.44 12.12
C ASP A 179 12.76 1.21 11.46
N PHE A 180 12.21 0.66 10.37
CA PHE A 180 11.09 1.23 9.63
C PHE A 180 9.72 0.77 10.14
N HIS A 181 9.68 -0.03 11.21
CA HIS A 181 8.42 -0.57 11.72
C HIS A 181 7.98 0.08 13.01
N GLY A 182 6.70 0.48 13.07
CA GLY A 182 6.08 1.05 14.28
C GLY A 182 6.48 2.50 14.56
N ILE A 183 7.05 3.19 13.57
CA ILE A 183 7.36 4.62 13.61
C ILE A 183 6.39 5.41 12.73
N SER A 184 6.23 6.69 13.01
CA SER A 184 5.45 7.61 12.18
C SER A 184 6.21 8.07 10.94
N GLU A 185 5.48 8.63 9.96
CA GLU A 185 6.12 9.25 8.78
C GLU A 185 7.10 10.37 9.16
N SER A 186 6.79 11.13 10.21
CA SER A 186 7.66 12.20 10.71
C SER A 186 8.95 11.66 11.29
N GLU A 187 8.88 10.57 12.06
CA GLU A 187 10.05 9.89 12.61
C GLU A 187 10.91 9.29 11.49
N LEU A 188 10.29 8.69 10.48
CA LEU A 188 11.02 8.18 9.32
C LEU A 188 11.77 9.31 8.59
N ILE A 189 11.13 10.46 8.35
CA ILE A 189 11.78 11.60 7.72
C ILE A 189 12.97 12.08 8.54
N LEU A 190 12.85 12.13 9.86
CA LEU A 190 13.97 12.51 10.75
C LEU A 190 15.12 11.50 10.67
N MET A 191 14.80 10.22 10.76
CA MET A 191 15.78 9.12 10.67
C MET A 191 16.54 9.17 9.33
N LEU A 192 15.83 9.37 8.23
CA LEU A 192 16.46 9.50 6.91
C LEU A 192 17.34 10.75 6.81
N ARG A 193 16.93 11.89 7.39
CA ARG A 193 17.73 13.11 7.46
C ARG A 193 19.01 12.95 8.26
N GLU A 194 18.96 12.24 9.35
CA GLU A 194 20.15 11.95 10.17
C GLU A 194 21.12 11.05 9.41
N GLU A 195 20.60 9.96 8.84
CA GLU A 195 21.44 8.99 8.14
C GLU A 195 22.06 9.58 6.87
N GLN A 196 21.29 10.30 6.04
CA GLN A 196 21.83 10.94 4.84
C GLN A 196 22.93 12.00 5.19
N ARG A 197 22.76 12.73 6.32
CA ARG A 197 23.76 13.69 6.79
C ARG A 197 25.03 12.97 7.25
N ARG A 198 24.90 11.88 7.99
CA ARG A 198 26.00 11.02 8.41
C ARG A 198 26.80 10.46 7.23
N LEU A 199 26.09 10.13 6.15
CA LEU A 199 26.68 9.56 4.93
C LEU A 199 27.19 10.62 3.93
N GLY A 200 26.89 11.92 4.14
CA GLY A 200 27.28 12.99 3.23
C GLY A 200 26.50 13.00 1.90
N LEU A 201 25.28 12.46 1.86
CA LEU A 201 24.47 12.31 0.64
C LEU A 201 23.67 13.57 0.34
N GLU A 202 24.31 14.58 -0.26
CA GLU A 202 23.67 15.86 -0.58
C GLU A 202 22.48 15.72 -1.57
N GLY A 203 22.60 14.83 -2.56
CA GLY A 203 21.51 14.54 -3.51
C GLY A 203 20.26 14.01 -2.81
N ALA A 204 20.40 13.03 -1.91
CA ALA A 204 19.30 12.49 -1.12
C ALA A 204 18.68 13.57 -0.19
N ALA A 205 19.52 14.46 0.38
CA ALA A 205 19.06 15.58 1.19
C ALA A 205 18.18 16.54 0.40
N LEU A 206 18.58 16.91 -0.82
CA LEU A 206 17.83 17.81 -1.70
C LEU A 206 16.47 17.20 -2.09
N LEU A 207 16.43 15.90 -2.40
CA LEU A 207 15.21 15.20 -2.77
C LEU A 207 14.25 15.11 -1.58
N LEU A 208 14.75 14.72 -0.42
CA LEU A 208 13.95 14.58 0.79
C LEU A 208 13.37 15.93 1.23
N GLU A 209 14.21 16.99 1.26
CA GLU A 209 13.77 18.34 1.59
C GLU A 209 12.82 18.91 0.55
N GLY A 210 13.06 18.65 -0.73
CA GLY A 210 12.17 19.02 -1.83
C GLY A 210 10.79 18.39 -1.67
N THR A 211 10.73 17.12 -1.27
CA THR A 211 9.46 16.42 -1.01
C THR A 211 8.70 17.05 0.15
N VAL A 212 9.37 17.25 1.29
CA VAL A 212 8.76 17.81 2.51
C VAL A 212 8.30 19.26 2.31
N SER A 213 9.10 20.09 1.63
CA SER A 213 8.80 21.50 1.36
C SER A 213 7.96 21.76 0.12
N ARG A 214 7.48 20.70 -0.55
CA ARG A 214 6.72 20.74 -1.82
C ARG A 214 7.46 21.44 -2.98
N ARG A 215 8.77 21.43 -2.99
CA ARG A 215 9.60 21.86 -4.12
C ARG A 215 9.86 20.67 -5.05
N LEU A 216 8.80 20.25 -5.74
CA LEU A 216 8.79 19.03 -6.52
C LEU A 216 9.34 19.25 -7.93
N HIS A 217 9.96 18.19 -8.47
CA HIS A 217 10.33 18.18 -9.88
C HIS A 217 9.08 18.28 -10.77
N LYS A 218 9.17 19.08 -11.81
CA LYS A 218 8.11 19.24 -12.80
C LYS A 218 8.16 18.09 -13.81
N LEU A 219 7.00 17.77 -14.39
CA LEU A 219 6.93 16.83 -15.50
C LEU A 219 7.75 17.37 -16.69
N GLY A 220 8.80 16.68 -17.06
CA GLY A 220 9.65 17.05 -18.20
C GLY A 220 9.10 16.55 -19.53
N SER A 221 8.64 15.32 -19.57
CA SER A 221 8.05 14.69 -20.77
C SER A 221 7.05 13.62 -20.39
N PHE A 222 6.12 13.34 -21.29
CA PHE A 222 5.16 12.25 -21.18
C PHE A 222 5.26 11.38 -22.45
N ILE A 223 5.47 10.09 -22.24
CA ILE A 223 5.50 9.10 -23.34
C ILE A 223 4.20 8.29 -23.24
N SER A 224 3.37 8.40 -24.27
CA SER A 224 2.14 7.61 -24.38
C SER A 224 2.47 6.13 -24.56
N PRO A 225 1.69 5.20 -23.95
CA PRO A 225 1.89 3.75 -24.16
C PRO A 225 1.86 3.28 -25.61
N GLY A 226 1.22 4.05 -26.51
CA GLY A 226 1.20 3.80 -27.95
C GLY A 226 2.45 4.26 -28.70
N GLU A 227 3.24 5.15 -28.10
CA GLU A 227 4.49 5.64 -28.69
C GLU A 227 5.67 4.80 -28.17
N ARG A 228 5.81 3.58 -28.68
CA ARG A 228 6.98 2.71 -28.41
C ARG A 228 8.23 3.27 -29.07
N LYS A 229 8.78 4.32 -28.55
CA LYS A 229 10.18 4.68 -28.85
C LYS A 229 11.07 4.03 -27.79
N ARG A 230 11.48 2.78 -28.04
CA ARG A 230 12.51 2.08 -27.24
C ARG A 230 13.75 2.95 -27.08
N GLU A 231 14.10 3.72 -28.11
CA GLU A 231 15.23 4.66 -28.13
C GLU A 231 15.11 5.78 -27.09
N LEU A 232 13.90 6.32 -26.85
CA LEU A 232 13.69 7.34 -25.83
C LEU A 232 13.78 6.75 -24.41
N LEU A 233 13.24 5.56 -24.20
CA LEU A 233 13.38 4.87 -22.92
C LEU A 233 14.85 4.52 -22.66
N GLN A 234 15.59 4.05 -23.66
CA GLN A 234 17.02 3.79 -23.55
C GLN A 234 17.79 5.09 -23.24
N PHE A 235 17.50 6.18 -23.93
CA PHE A 235 18.10 7.49 -23.65
C PHE A 235 17.92 7.95 -22.21
N PHE A 236 16.73 7.73 -21.62
CA PHE A 236 16.50 8.05 -20.21
C PHE A 236 17.19 7.08 -19.25
N TYR A 237 17.34 5.81 -19.62
CA TYR A 237 18.12 4.84 -18.85
C TYR A 237 19.63 5.13 -18.88
N ASP A 238 20.13 5.64 -19.99
CA ASP A 238 21.56 5.98 -20.16
C ASP A 238 21.93 7.32 -19.51
N LEU A 239 20.96 8.16 -19.15
CA LEU A 239 21.14 9.45 -18.46
C LEU A 239 21.17 9.33 -16.92
N TYR A 240 20.86 8.16 -16.36
CA TYR A 240 20.84 7.86 -14.94
C TYR A 240 21.71 6.62 -14.61
#